data_4d83a4f828608474d9a430f025ba34a3
#
_entry.id   4d83a4f828608474d9a430f025ba34a3
#
_cell.length_a   1.000
_cell.length_b   1.000
_cell.length_c   1.000
_cell.angle_alpha   90.00
_cell.angle_beta   90.00
_cell.angle_gamma   90.00
#
_symmetry.space_group_name_H-M   'P 1'
#
loop_
_entity.id
_entity.type
_entity.pdbx_description
1 polymer ?
#
loop_
_entity_poly.entity_id
_entity_poly.type
_entity_poly.pdbx_seq_one_letter_code
_entity_poly.pdbx_strand_id
1 'polypeptide(L)'
;MTTARTYGAALAGAMLLGACGGSPDARQPHDVTATLSEQITTVVLVHWTTTVPATGYVEFGGTPQLGMRTAVETTPSLDHAAVLVGLKADANAYFRAVSADNGAAVASSGVSSIRTGDLPVGLPGLTQTGSGYDGFIVVPILGATTAVVIIDSKGDIVWYHSDARMLDFYRARLSVDGKSLIYNAAKISGEPSTASELVRVSLDGSQSTSIPIPFLAHDFVEHADGTLAAIAFEDRQDASGNRVRGNKLVEVAPDGTQKTVWSSWNCFDPVATPGDDPSQGWTFANALDYDPAADAYYVGMRNFSSIAKVSRTTGACEWVLGTYGSTFTFAAGSPRFLHEHQFEVVGNHIIVMDNDGAPGDVSRVLEYELDFTAKTATPVWTYTADPTVYTFVLGEPVRLADGGTFVNWSTAGQMERLDPTGKSVWKLNTDAGFAFGFQTLTTTLYGGGVEP
;
A
#
# COMPACT_ATOMS: atom_id res chain seq x y z
N MET A 1 16.07 -18.48 99.36
CA MET A 1 15.28 -17.74 98.42
C MET A 1 15.69 -18.27 97.05
N THR A 2 14.84 -19.15 96.52
CA THR A 2 15.15 -20.05 95.43
C THR A 2 14.45 -19.58 94.15
N THR A 3 15.16 -19.31 93.13
CA THR A 3 14.67 -18.92 91.83
C THR A 3 14.61 -20.16 90.92
N ALA A 4 13.44 -20.51 90.47
CA ALA A 4 13.21 -21.60 89.50
C ALA A 4 13.38 -21.05 88.08
N ARG A 5 14.20 -21.69 87.21
CA ARG A 5 14.31 -21.52 85.83
C ARG A 5 13.42 -22.52 85.06
N THR A 6 12.47 -22.02 84.31
CA THR A 6 11.68 -22.83 83.38
C THR A 6 12.33 -22.77 81.98
N TYR A 7 12.61 -23.96 81.43
CA TYR A 7 13.04 -24.16 80.07
C TYR A 7 11.81 -24.25 79.12
N GLY A 8 11.69 -23.34 78.21
CA GLY A 8 10.71 -23.43 77.13
C GLY A 8 11.30 -24.18 75.94
N ALA A 9 10.61 -25.25 75.52
CA ALA A 9 10.95 -25.99 74.31
C ALA A 9 10.42 -25.26 73.07
N ALA A 10 11.31 -24.90 72.14
CA ALA A 10 10.94 -24.37 70.87
C ALA A 10 10.58 -25.51 69.91
N LEU A 11 9.32 -25.57 69.43
CA LEU A 11 8.90 -26.39 68.31
C LEU A 11 9.31 -25.68 67.02
N ALA A 12 10.24 -26.26 66.27
CA ALA A 12 10.53 -25.89 64.91
C ALA A 12 9.45 -26.42 63.97
N GLY A 13 8.53 -25.57 63.53
CA GLY A 13 7.56 -25.86 62.48
C GLY A 13 8.28 -25.78 61.10
N ALA A 14 8.49 -26.92 60.47
CA ALA A 14 8.92 -26.99 59.07
C ALA A 14 7.76 -26.53 58.16
N MET A 15 7.82 -25.30 57.62
CA MET A 15 6.97 -24.88 56.49
C MET A 15 7.43 -25.64 55.24
N LEU A 16 6.67 -26.64 54.83
CA LEU A 16 6.69 -27.18 53.49
C LEU A 16 6.18 -26.09 52.54
N LEU A 17 7.07 -25.38 51.87
CA LEU A 17 6.74 -24.63 50.67
C LEU A 17 6.31 -25.61 49.59
N GLY A 18 5.01 -25.87 49.50
CA GLY A 18 4.42 -26.52 48.36
C GLY A 18 4.65 -25.66 47.15
N ALA A 19 5.61 -26.06 46.30
CA ALA A 19 5.67 -25.57 44.95
C ALA A 19 4.36 -25.98 44.26
N CYS A 20 3.43 -25.03 44.06
CA CYS A 20 2.32 -25.20 43.15
C CYS A 20 2.90 -25.32 41.75
N GLY A 21 3.33 -26.50 41.35
CA GLY A 21 3.51 -26.88 39.98
C GLY A 21 2.11 -27.00 39.36
N GLY A 22 1.53 -25.88 38.87
CA GLY A 22 0.38 -25.94 37.99
C GLY A 22 0.76 -26.81 36.81
N SER A 23 -0.10 -27.74 36.42
CA SER A 23 0.07 -28.47 35.17
C SER A 23 0.26 -27.43 34.04
N PRO A 24 1.22 -27.62 33.11
CA PRO A 24 1.37 -26.71 31.96
C PRO A 24 0.00 -26.52 31.30
N ASP A 25 -0.35 -25.29 30.94
CA ASP A 25 -1.58 -25.05 30.20
C ASP A 25 -1.54 -25.93 28.94
N ALA A 26 -2.59 -26.72 28.72
CA ALA A 26 -2.65 -27.63 27.58
C ALA A 26 -2.58 -26.88 26.24
N ARG A 27 -2.77 -25.57 26.26
CA ARG A 27 -2.59 -24.65 25.12
C ARG A 27 -1.16 -24.07 25.03
N GLN A 28 -0.22 -24.47 25.88
CA GLN A 28 1.19 -24.03 25.81
C GLN A 28 1.76 -24.37 24.44
N PRO A 29 2.26 -23.36 23.66
CA PRO A 29 2.95 -23.63 22.40
C PRO A 29 4.23 -24.47 22.65
N HIS A 30 4.38 -25.52 21.85
CA HIS A 30 5.58 -26.38 21.83
C HIS A 30 5.99 -26.70 20.40
N ASP A 31 7.14 -27.34 20.22
CA ASP A 31 7.73 -27.67 18.90
C ASP A 31 7.82 -26.46 17.97
N VAL A 32 8.16 -25.29 18.56
CA VAL A 32 8.24 -24.03 17.82
C VAL A 32 9.46 -24.06 16.91
N THR A 33 9.23 -24.00 15.61
CA THR A 33 10.27 -23.97 14.57
C THR A 33 10.12 -22.73 13.70
N ALA A 34 11.24 -22.29 13.10
CA ALA A 34 11.24 -21.19 12.16
C ALA A 34 12.16 -21.48 10.98
N THR A 35 11.72 -21.12 9.79
CA THR A 35 12.51 -21.17 8.54
C THR A 35 12.34 -19.87 7.77
N LEU A 36 13.29 -19.57 6.90
CA LEU A 36 13.12 -18.47 5.95
C LEU A 36 12.22 -18.92 4.79
N SER A 37 11.48 -17.98 4.20
CA SER A 37 10.88 -18.21 2.89
C SER A 37 11.99 -18.47 1.86
N GLU A 38 11.75 -19.41 0.96
CA GLU A 38 12.66 -19.72 -0.15
C GLU A 38 12.70 -18.60 -1.20
N GLN A 39 11.64 -17.79 -1.28
CA GLN A 39 11.48 -16.73 -2.28
C GLN A 39 11.88 -15.36 -1.74
N ILE A 40 11.61 -15.09 -0.46
CA ILE A 40 11.75 -13.78 0.17
C ILE A 40 12.52 -13.94 1.48
N THR A 41 13.82 -13.78 1.43
CA THR A 41 14.73 -14.10 2.54
C THR A 41 14.55 -13.25 3.80
N THR A 42 13.80 -12.15 3.71
CA THR A 42 13.40 -11.33 4.86
C THR A 42 12.12 -11.84 5.55
N VAL A 43 11.45 -12.84 4.98
CA VAL A 43 10.21 -13.42 5.51
C VAL A 43 10.52 -14.69 6.28
N VAL A 44 9.96 -14.81 7.49
CA VAL A 44 10.13 -15.97 8.36
C VAL A 44 8.81 -16.72 8.49
N LEU A 45 8.87 -18.04 8.32
CA LEU A 45 7.74 -18.96 8.50
C LEU A 45 7.90 -19.62 9.87
N VAL A 46 6.92 -19.43 10.75
CA VAL A 46 6.92 -20.02 12.09
C VAL A 46 5.84 -21.08 12.19
N HIS A 47 6.18 -22.26 12.70
CA HIS A 47 5.26 -23.35 12.98
C HIS A 47 5.36 -23.73 14.45
N TRP A 48 4.23 -24.09 15.07
CA TRP A 48 4.18 -24.63 16.43
C TRP A 48 2.96 -25.52 16.60
N THR A 49 2.94 -26.28 17.70
CA THR A 49 1.81 -27.14 18.04
C THR A 49 1.29 -26.85 19.43
N THR A 50 0.05 -27.27 19.70
CA THR A 50 -0.58 -27.28 21.03
C THR A 50 -1.20 -28.64 21.29
N THR A 51 -1.39 -29.02 22.56
CA THR A 51 -1.96 -30.35 22.93
C THR A 51 -3.49 -30.36 22.90
N VAL A 52 -4.13 -29.19 22.85
CA VAL A 52 -5.57 -29.03 22.69
C VAL A 52 -5.79 -27.93 21.62
N PRO A 53 -6.91 -27.96 20.87
CA PRO A 53 -7.19 -26.90 19.90
C PRO A 53 -7.19 -25.52 20.55
N ALA A 54 -6.43 -24.59 19.96
CA ALA A 54 -6.33 -23.19 20.36
C ALA A 54 -6.28 -22.30 19.12
N THR A 55 -6.56 -21.02 19.26
CA THR A 55 -6.12 -20.01 18.31
C THR A 55 -4.77 -19.46 18.75
N GLY A 56 -3.99 -18.92 17.81
CA GLY A 56 -2.68 -18.40 18.14
C GLY A 56 -2.25 -17.25 17.24
N TYR A 57 -1.13 -16.67 17.59
CA TYR A 57 -0.41 -15.66 16.81
C TYR A 57 1.06 -15.67 17.20
N VAL A 58 1.88 -14.95 16.45
CA VAL A 58 3.29 -14.78 16.76
C VAL A 58 3.56 -13.32 17.09
N GLU A 59 4.23 -13.06 18.22
CA GLU A 59 4.86 -11.78 18.51
C GLU A 59 6.30 -11.83 18.03
N PHE A 60 6.78 -10.76 17.39
CA PHE A 60 8.10 -10.76 16.78
C PHE A 60 8.68 -9.34 16.62
N GLY A 61 9.95 -9.26 16.22
CA GLY A 61 10.63 -7.99 15.98
C GLY A 61 12.13 -8.14 15.82
N GLY A 62 12.82 -7.03 15.58
CA GLY A 62 14.28 -6.98 15.45
C GLY A 62 15.04 -7.08 16.78
N THR A 63 14.34 -7.09 17.92
CA THR A 63 14.93 -7.19 19.26
C THR A 63 14.15 -8.18 20.11
N PRO A 64 14.74 -8.69 21.23
CA PRO A 64 14.02 -9.59 22.15
C PRO A 64 12.76 -9.00 22.80
N GLN A 65 12.56 -7.69 22.74
CA GLN A 65 11.35 -6.99 23.19
C GLN A 65 10.18 -7.14 22.23
N LEU A 66 10.45 -7.69 21.03
CA LEU A 66 9.50 -7.93 19.96
C LEU A 66 8.94 -6.59 19.42
N GLY A 67 7.65 -6.34 19.43
CA GLY A 67 7.07 -5.05 19.05
C GLY A 67 6.04 -5.13 17.92
N MET A 68 6.05 -6.22 17.15
CA MET A 68 5.06 -6.54 16.12
C MET A 68 4.33 -7.83 16.49
N ARG A 69 3.17 -8.07 15.89
CA ARG A 69 2.46 -9.34 16.00
C ARG A 69 1.71 -9.66 14.72
N THR A 70 1.56 -10.94 14.43
CA THR A 70 0.71 -11.40 13.33
C THR A 70 -0.78 -11.28 13.70
N ALA A 71 -1.65 -11.41 12.69
CA ALA A 71 -3.09 -11.59 12.97
C ALA A 71 -3.31 -12.83 13.84
N VAL A 72 -4.36 -12.77 14.67
CA VAL A 72 -4.80 -13.93 15.47
C VAL A 72 -5.51 -14.91 14.54
N GLU A 73 -5.21 -16.20 14.65
CA GLU A 73 -5.95 -17.23 13.93
C GLU A 73 -7.44 -17.16 14.28
N THR A 74 -8.30 -17.38 13.31
CA THR A 74 -9.76 -17.34 13.49
C THR A 74 -10.36 -18.69 13.86
N THR A 75 -9.64 -19.78 13.61
CA THR A 75 -10.09 -21.15 13.85
C THR A 75 -9.13 -21.86 14.79
N PRO A 76 -9.61 -22.45 15.89
CA PRO A 76 -8.76 -23.25 16.77
C PRO A 76 -8.18 -24.47 16.04
N SER A 77 -6.88 -24.72 16.23
CA SER A 77 -6.13 -25.85 15.65
C SER A 77 -5.19 -26.46 16.69
N LEU A 78 -4.63 -27.63 16.39
CA LEU A 78 -3.48 -28.23 17.08
C LEU A 78 -2.17 -27.85 16.41
N ASP A 79 -2.20 -27.66 15.07
CA ASP A 79 -1.08 -27.28 14.24
C ASP A 79 -1.26 -25.83 13.81
N HIS A 80 -0.25 -25.01 13.97
CA HIS A 80 -0.28 -23.57 13.78
C HIS A 80 0.84 -23.13 12.84
N ALA A 81 0.56 -22.08 12.06
CA ALA A 81 1.54 -21.45 11.19
C ALA A 81 1.34 -19.94 11.12
N ALA A 82 2.44 -19.21 11.03
CA ALA A 82 2.42 -17.77 10.84
C ALA A 82 3.54 -17.33 9.89
N VAL A 83 3.26 -16.30 9.09
CA VAL A 83 4.21 -15.64 8.21
C VAL A 83 4.62 -14.32 8.84
N LEU A 84 5.90 -14.12 9.12
CA LEU A 84 6.44 -12.89 9.69
C LEU A 84 6.98 -12.01 8.57
N VAL A 85 6.34 -10.88 8.35
CA VAL A 85 6.68 -9.85 7.34
C VAL A 85 7.01 -8.55 8.06
N GLY A 86 7.93 -7.77 7.51
CA GLY A 86 8.35 -6.52 8.13
C GLY A 86 9.68 -6.64 8.88
N LEU A 87 10.45 -7.68 8.59
CA LEU A 87 11.77 -7.93 9.17
C LEU A 87 12.87 -7.41 8.24
N LYS A 88 13.87 -6.77 8.83
CA LYS A 88 15.03 -6.25 8.11
C LYS A 88 15.90 -7.39 7.56
N ALA A 89 16.51 -7.17 6.38
CA ALA A 89 17.48 -8.09 5.80
C ALA A 89 18.78 -8.17 6.62
N ASP A 90 19.46 -9.33 6.55
CA ASP A 90 20.73 -9.62 7.22
C ASP A 90 20.74 -9.27 8.72
N ALA A 91 19.64 -9.52 9.42
CA ALA A 91 19.43 -9.14 10.81
C ALA A 91 18.85 -10.29 11.65
N ASN A 92 19.00 -10.21 12.97
CA ASN A 92 18.32 -11.15 13.85
C ASN A 92 16.84 -10.78 13.96
N ALA A 93 15.98 -11.74 13.72
CA ALA A 93 14.55 -11.69 14.00
C ALA A 93 14.28 -12.49 15.27
N TYR A 94 13.57 -11.90 16.22
CA TYR A 94 13.16 -12.53 17.47
C TYR A 94 11.66 -12.78 17.42
N PHE A 95 11.21 -13.90 17.95
CA PHE A 95 9.79 -14.28 17.93
C PHE A 95 9.40 -15.20 19.06
N ARG A 96 8.12 -15.23 19.40
CA ARG A 96 7.50 -16.25 20.26
C ARG A 96 6.09 -16.56 19.76
N ALA A 97 5.71 -17.83 19.83
CA ALA A 97 4.33 -18.26 19.60
C ALA A 97 3.47 -17.98 20.83
N VAL A 98 2.25 -17.52 20.61
CA VAL A 98 1.28 -17.19 21.67
C VAL A 98 -0.02 -17.88 21.36
N SER A 99 -0.55 -18.65 22.31
CA SER A 99 -1.91 -19.17 22.24
C SER A 99 -2.88 -18.16 22.83
N ALA A 100 -4.05 -18.01 22.19
CA ALA A 100 -5.06 -17.03 22.53
C ALA A 100 -6.41 -17.68 22.83
N ASP A 101 -7.19 -17.02 23.68
CA ASP A 101 -8.59 -17.28 23.92
C ASP A 101 -9.37 -15.97 23.74
N ASN A 102 -10.30 -15.95 22.77
CA ASN A 102 -11.00 -14.71 22.38
C ASN A 102 -10.05 -13.54 22.10
N GLY A 103 -8.90 -13.81 21.50
CA GLY A 103 -7.86 -12.82 21.18
C GLY A 103 -6.95 -12.41 22.33
N ALA A 104 -7.22 -12.85 23.58
CA ALA A 104 -6.36 -12.61 24.74
C ALA A 104 -5.30 -13.71 24.88
N ALA A 105 -4.05 -13.35 25.14
CA ALA A 105 -2.97 -14.30 25.37
C ALA A 105 -3.25 -15.16 26.62
N VAL A 106 -3.11 -16.48 26.48
CA VAL A 106 -3.30 -17.45 27.61
C VAL A 106 -2.04 -18.25 27.90
N ALA A 107 -1.20 -18.49 26.89
CA ALA A 107 0.09 -19.15 27.04
C ALA A 107 1.05 -18.66 25.94
N SER A 108 2.35 -18.77 26.17
CA SER A 108 3.35 -18.40 25.15
C SER A 108 4.62 -19.25 25.27
N SER A 109 5.29 -19.47 24.15
CA SER A 109 6.62 -20.06 24.13
C SER A 109 7.68 -19.12 24.73
N GLY A 110 8.88 -19.62 24.93
CA GLY A 110 10.07 -18.77 25.08
C GLY A 110 10.35 -17.96 23.80
N VAL A 111 11.12 -16.88 23.94
CA VAL A 111 11.62 -16.12 22.78
C VAL A 111 12.71 -16.91 22.08
N SER A 112 12.56 -17.08 20.78
CA SER A 112 13.54 -17.69 19.87
C SER A 112 14.03 -16.65 18.88
N SER A 113 15.07 -16.98 18.10
CA SER A 113 15.58 -16.09 17.05
C SER A 113 16.04 -16.87 15.83
N ILE A 114 16.00 -16.20 14.68
CA ILE A 114 16.54 -16.65 13.42
C ILE A 114 17.18 -15.44 12.73
N ARG A 115 18.20 -15.64 11.90
CA ARG A 115 18.77 -14.57 11.07
C ARG A 115 18.08 -14.55 9.71
N THR A 116 17.58 -13.38 9.29
CA THR A 116 17.08 -13.15 7.94
C THR A 116 18.21 -13.16 6.91
N GLY A 117 17.90 -13.41 5.65
CA GLY A 117 18.88 -13.38 4.57
C GLY A 117 19.10 -12.00 3.99
N ASP A 118 20.00 -11.92 3.02
CA ASP A 118 20.35 -10.71 2.29
C ASP A 118 19.25 -10.31 1.29
N LEU A 119 19.21 -9.03 0.92
CA LEU A 119 18.41 -8.57 -0.21
C LEU A 119 19.04 -9.05 -1.54
N PRO A 120 18.21 -9.28 -2.57
CA PRO A 120 18.72 -9.63 -3.89
C PRO A 120 19.51 -8.45 -4.49
N VAL A 121 20.53 -8.82 -5.28
CA VAL A 121 21.32 -7.83 -6.03
C VAL A 121 20.43 -7.10 -7.04
N GLY A 122 20.61 -5.78 -7.15
CA GLY A 122 19.90 -4.94 -8.12
C GLY A 122 18.77 -4.08 -7.53
N LEU A 123 18.40 -4.30 -6.27
CA LEU A 123 17.56 -3.32 -5.56
C LEU A 123 18.39 -2.09 -5.20
N PRO A 124 17.80 -0.88 -5.22
CA PRO A 124 18.53 0.35 -4.89
C PRO A 124 18.87 0.42 -3.40
N GLY A 125 19.92 1.16 -3.09
CA GLY A 125 20.13 1.70 -1.76
C GLY A 125 19.10 2.77 -1.44
N LEU A 126 18.60 2.77 -0.22
CA LEU A 126 17.66 3.76 0.27
C LEU A 126 18.30 4.55 1.43
N THR A 127 18.10 5.85 1.44
CA THR A 127 18.60 6.74 2.50
C THR A 127 17.45 7.50 3.13
N GLN A 128 17.19 7.21 4.39
CA GLN A 128 16.15 7.86 5.18
C GLN A 128 16.75 8.93 6.10
N THR A 129 16.06 10.06 6.24
CA THR A 129 16.42 11.16 7.15
C THR A 129 15.20 11.71 7.86
N GLY A 130 15.41 12.31 9.04
CA GLY A 130 14.32 12.87 9.84
C GLY A 130 13.57 11.80 10.64
N SER A 131 12.36 12.14 11.08
CA SER A 131 11.50 11.28 11.91
C SER A 131 10.02 11.69 11.76
N GLY A 132 9.11 10.91 12.37
CA GLY A 132 7.68 11.27 12.40
C GLY A 132 6.82 10.53 11.38
N TYR A 133 7.40 9.61 10.60
CA TYR A 133 6.64 8.59 9.89
C TYR A 133 6.80 7.26 10.65
N ASP A 134 5.70 6.56 10.87
CA ASP A 134 5.67 5.26 11.53
C ASP A 134 4.67 4.36 10.79
N GLY A 135 5.20 3.45 9.99
CA GLY A 135 4.40 2.58 9.13
C GLY A 135 5.26 1.94 8.04
N PHE A 136 4.57 1.40 7.05
CA PHE A 136 5.16 0.74 5.90
C PHE A 136 4.69 1.40 4.60
N ILE A 137 5.56 1.39 3.61
CA ILE A 137 5.31 1.89 2.26
C ILE A 137 5.38 0.70 1.32
N VAL A 138 4.27 0.35 0.69
CA VAL A 138 4.21 -0.64 -0.40
C VAL A 138 4.37 0.10 -1.70
N VAL A 139 5.41 -0.19 -2.48
CA VAL A 139 5.71 0.61 -3.68
C VAL A 139 6.49 -0.19 -4.72
N PRO A 140 6.20 -0.03 -6.02
CA PRO A 140 7.08 -0.48 -7.07
C PRO A 140 8.37 0.38 -7.14
N ILE A 141 9.49 -0.27 -7.38
CA ILE A 141 10.77 0.36 -7.74
C ILE A 141 10.92 0.22 -9.26
N LEU A 142 11.19 1.33 -9.92
CA LEU A 142 11.40 1.42 -11.37
C LEU A 142 12.86 1.80 -11.64
N GLY A 143 13.48 1.15 -12.63
CA GLY A 143 14.88 1.42 -12.98
C GLY A 143 15.53 0.23 -13.66
N ALA A 144 16.81 -0.01 -13.38
CA ALA A 144 17.55 -1.16 -13.91
C ALA A 144 16.95 -2.51 -13.48
N THR A 145 16.31 -2.55 -12.33
CA THR A 145 15.50 -3.66 -11.83
C THR A 145 14.12 -3.14 -11.50
N THR A 146 13.08 -3.80 -12.01
CA THR A 146 11.70 -3.53 -11.62
C THR A 146 11.32 -4.55 -10.54
N ALA A 147 10.87 -4.04 -9.41
CA ALA A 147 10.46 -4.86 -8.26
C ALA A 147 9.34 -4.17 -7.49
N VAL A 148 8.54 -4.93 -6.77
CA VAL A 148 7.68 -4.40 -5.73
C VAL A 148 8.37 -4.60 -4.40
N VAL A 149 8.38 -3.58 -3.56
CA VAL A 149 8.99 -3.64 -2.23
C VAL A 149 8.04 -3.14 -1.16
N ILE A 150 8.27 -3.59 0.08
CA ILE A 150 7.73 -2.96 1.28
C ILE A 150 8.91 -2.35 2.01
N ILE A 151 8.81 -1.07 2.32
CA ILE A 151 9.82 -0.28 3.02
C ILE A 151 9.27 0.12 4.39
N ASP A 152 10.06 -0.03 5.44
CA ASP A 152 9.69 0.42 6.78
C ASP A 152 9.98 1.92 7.00
N SER A 153 9.58 2.44 8.13
CA SER A 153 9.78 3.86 8.50
C SER A 153 11.25 4.27 8.67
N LYS A 154 12.18 3.31 8.69
CA LYS A 154 13.64 3.54 8.76
C LYS A 154 14.29 3.53 7.38
N GLY A 155 13.51 3.26 6.32
CA GLY A 155 14.01 3.13 4.95
C GLY A 155 14.59 1.74 4.64
N ASP A 156 14.38 0.75 5.48
CA ASP A 156 14.82 -0.62 5.21
C ASP A 156 13.81 -1.34 4.34
N ILE A 157 14.26 -2.01 3.28
CA ILE A 157 13.41 -2.93 2.49
C ILE A 157 13.20 -4.19 3.33
N VAL A 158 11.95 -4.44 3.69
CA VAL A 158 11.55 -5.56 4.57
C VAL A 158 10.77 -6.66 3.84
N TRP A 159 10.43 -6.45 2.58
CA TRP A 159 9.82 -7.42 1.68
C TRP A 159 10.10 -7.01 0.24
N TYR A 160 10.22 -7.97 -0.67
CA TYR A 160 10.47 -7.69 -2.08
C TYR A 160 9.92 -8.81 -2.95
N HIS A 161 9.52 -8.45 -4.17
CA HIS A 161 9.19 -9.38 -5.24
C HIS A 161 9.61 -8.78 -6.57
N SER A 162 10.36 -9.54 -7.37
CA SER A 162 10.76 -9.17 -8.71
C SER A 162 10.23 -10.18 -9.73
N ASP A 163 9.92 -9.71 -10.91
CA ASP A 163 9.43 -10.53 -12.00
C ASP A 163 10.35 -10.34 -13.21
N ALA A 164 10.79 -11.44 -13.79
CA ALA A 164 11.71 -11.43 -14.93
C ALA A 164 11.04 -10.99 -16.25
N ARG A 165 9.73 -10.77 -16.26
CA ARG A 165 9.02 -10.27 -17.43
C ARG A 165 9.38 -8.80 -17.69
N MET A 166 9.49 -8.43 -18.97
CA MET A 166 9.80 -7.05 -19.38
C MET A 166 8.53 -6.18 -19.37
N LEU A 167 7.83 -6.12 -18.24
CA LEU A 167 6.70 -5.27 -17.99
C LEU A 167 7.03 -4.35 -16.81
N ASP A 168 6.46 -3.16 -16.83
CA ASP A 168 6.64 -2.20 -15.75
C ASP A 168 5.58 -2.41 -14.68
N PHE A 169 5.91 -2.12 -13.43
CA PHE A 169 5.02 -2.15 -12.29
C PHE A 169 4.79 -0.72 -11.82
N TYR A 170 3.57 -0.25 -11.85
CA TYR A 170 3.26 1.14 -11.53
C TYR A 170 2.57 1.30 -10.18
N ARG A 171 1.76 0.33 -9.79
CA ARG A 171 1.02 0.29 -8.52
C ARG A 171 1.18 -1.07 -7.84
N ALA A 172 1.33 -1.05 -6.51
CA ALA A 172 1.22 -2.23 -5.68
C ALA A 172 0.39 -1.94 -4.43
N ARG A 173 -0.44 -2.91 -4.02
CA ARG A 173 -1.31 -2.81 -2.84
C ARG A 173 -1.28 -4.11 -2.04
N LEU A 174 -1.44 -4.03 -0.71
CA LEU A 174 -1.81 -5.21 0.07
C LEU A 174 -3.24 -5.61 -0.30
N SER A 175 -3.50 -6.90 -0.42
CA SER A 175 -4.87 -7.40 -0.63
C SER A 175 -5.75 -7.10 0.58
N VAL A 176 -7.05 -6.91 0.34
CA VAL A 176 -8.04 -6.62 1.39
C VAL A 176 -8.05 -7.67 2.50
N ASP A 177 -7.75 -8.92 2.19
CA ASP A 177 -7.63 -10.00 3.18
C ASP A 177 -6.30 -10.01 3.95
N GLY A 178 -5.36 -9.12 3.58
CA GLY A 178 -4.03 -8.98 4.22
C GLY A 178 -3.09 -10.16 4.02
N LYS A 179 -3.37 -11.08 3.07
CA LYS A 179 -2.56 -12.30 2.87
C LYS A 179 -1.64 -12.24 1.67
N SER A 180 -1.84 -11.26 0.80
CA SER A 180 -1.13 -11.14 -0.46
C SER A 180 -0.78 -9.69 -0.76
N LEU A 181 0.12 -9.51 -1.69
CA LEU A 181 0.37 -8.25 -2.36
C LEU A 181 -0.13 -8.38 -3.80
N ILE A 182 -0.78 -7.34 -4.32
CA ILE A 182 -1.24 -7.27 -5.71
C ILE A 182 -0.48 -6.15 -6.39
N TYR A 183 -0.03 -6.38 -7.62
CA TYR A 183 0.60 -5.33 -8.43
C TYR A 183 0.16 -5.44 -9.90
N ASN A 184 0.22 -4.33 -10.63
CA ASN A 184 -0.01 -4.34 -12.06
C ASN A 184 1.32 -4.57 -12.81
N ALA A 185 1.29 -5.49 -13.76
CA ALA A 185 2.35 -5.71 -14.72
C ALA A 185 1.84 -5.27 -16.11
N ALA A 186 2.26 -4.09 -16.55
CA ALA A 186 1.69 -3.43 -17.72
C ALA A 186 2.78 -2.83 -18.61
N LYS A 187 2.46 -2.66 -19.90
CA LYS A 187 3.24 -1.85 -20.82
C LYS A 187 2.38 -0.66 -21.24
N ILE A 188 2.80 0.53 -20.87
CA ILE A 188 2.01 1.75 -21.05
C ILE A 188 2.54 2.58 -22.22
N SER A 189 3.86 2.65 -22.39
CA SER A 189 4.48 3.41 -23.45
C SER A 189 4.49 2.64 -24.78
N GLY A 190 4.18 3.31 -25.87
CA GLY A 190 4.05 2.73 -27.20
C GLY A 190 2.78 1.91 -27.36
N GLU A 191 2.85 0.72 -27.96
CA GLU A 191 1.69 -0.18 -28.07
C GLU A 191 1.50 -0.96 -26.76
N PRO A 192 0.33 -0.81 -26.07
CA PRO A 192 0.00 -1.55 -24.87
C PRO A 192 -0.01 -3.07 -25.11
N SER A 193 0.36 -3.82 -24.10
CA SER A 193 0.49 -5.27 -24.20
C SER A 193 -0.85 -5.98 -23.98
N THR A 194 -1.15 -6.98 -24.79
CA THR A 194 -2.24 -7.93 -24.54
C THR A 194 -1.87 -8.92 -23.40
N ALA A 195 -0.59 -9.04 -23.05
CA ALA A 195 -0.12 -9.88 -21.96
C ALA A 195 -0.06 -9.14 -20.60
N SER A 196 -0.60 -7.92 -20.54
CA SER A 196 -0.70 -7.17 -19.28
C SER A 196 -1.69 -7.85 -18.31
N GLU A 197 -1.38 -7.78 -17.02
CA GLU A 197 -2.15 -8.48 -15.98
C GLU A 197 -1.99 -7.80 -14.62
N LEU A 198 -2.88 -8.11 -13.70
CA LEU A 198 -2.63 -7.98 -12.27
C LEU A 198 -2.03 -9.29 -11.76
N VAL A 199 -1.08 -9.19 -10.86
CA VAL A 199 -0.43 -10.34 -10.23
C VAL A 199 -0.66 -10.28 -8.74
N ARG A 200 -1.17 -11.37 -8.16
CA ARG A 200 -1.35 -11.55 -6.72
C ARG A 200 -0.28 -12.50 -6.21
N VAL A 201 0.55 -12.06 -5.29
CA VAL A 201 1.63 -12.85 -4.67
C VAL A 201 1.37 -12.99 -3.18
N SER A 202 1.43 -14.22 -2.65
CA SER A 202 1.33 -14.44 -1.20
C SER A 202 2.48 -13.76 -0.45
N LEU A 203 2.27 -13.31 0.78
CA LEU A 203 3.29 -12.58 1.55
C LEU A 203 4.56 -13.42 1.84
N ASP A 204 4.45 -14.74 1.79
CA ASP A 204 5.62 -15.65 1.86
C ASP A 204 6.29 -15.90 0.50
N GLY A 205 5.72 -15.37 -0.59
CA GLY A 205 6.21 -15.54 -1.95
C GLY A 205 5.98 -16.92 -2.57
N SER A 206 5.37 -17.86 -1.84
CA SER A 206 5.22 -19.26 -2.28
C SER A 206 4.19 -19.44 -3.40
N GLN A 207 3.24 -18.51 -3.52
CA GLN A 207 2.17 -18.55 -4.51
C GLN A 207 2.09 -17.25 -5.30
N SER A 208 1.88 -17.38 -6.60
CA SER A 208 1.64 -16.26 -7.49
C SER A 208 0.49 -16.60 -8.43
N THR A 209 -0.49 -15.71 -8.56
CA THR A 209 -1.65 -15.88 -9.43
C THR A 209 -1.72 -14.72 -10.41
N SER A 210 -1.80 -15.06 -11.69
CA SER A 210 -2.00 -14.12 -12.80
C SER A 210 -3.48 -13.85 -13.01
N ILE A 211 -3.85 -12.58 -13.15
CA ILE A 211 -5.20 -12.11 -13.45
C ILE A 211 -5.11 -11.29 -14.75
N PRO A 212 -5.29 -11.92 -15.92
CA PRO A 212 -5.09 -11.25 -17.20
C PRO A 212 -6.10 -10.12 -17.41
N ILE A 213 -5.60 -8.92 -17.72
CA ILE A 213 -6.38 -7.76 -18.15
C ILE A 213 -5.66 -7.18 -19.38
N PRO A 214 -6.05 -7.59 -20.60
CA PRO A 214 -5.42 -7.10 -21.81
C PRO A 214 -5.47 -5.57 -21.89
N PHE A 215 -4.32 -4.98 -22.24
CA PHE A 215 -4.15 -3.52 -22.35
C PHE A 215 -4.28 -2.77 -21.00
N LEU A 216 -4.01 -3.46 -19.88
CA LEU A 216 -3.94 -2.85 -18.55
C LEU A 216 -3.04 -1.60 -18.57
N ALA A 217 -3.48 -0.57 -17.86
CA ALA A 217 -2.77 0.69 -17.72
C ALA A 217 -2.23 0.89 -16.27
N HIS A 218 -2.15 2.13 -15.81
CA HIS A 218 -1.35 2.55 -14.66
C HIS A 218 -1.83 2.05 -13.30
N ASP A 219 -3.15 1.92 -13.10
CA ASP A 219 -3.69 1.82 -11.74
C ASP A 219 -4.86 0.87 -11.62
N PHE A 220 -5.08 0.39 -10.39
CA PHE A 220 -6.18 -0.50 -10.02
C PHE A 220 -6.54 -0.30 -8.54
N VAL A 221 -7.74 -0.71 -8.17
CA VAL A 221 -8.22 -0.80 -6.78
C VAL A 221 -8.81 -2.18 -6.51
N GLU A 222 -8.78 -2.64 -5.25
CA GLU A 222 -9.47 -3.83 -4.79
C GLU A 222 -10.62 -3.43 -3.86
N HIS A 223 -11.83 -3.91 -4.15
CA HIS A 223 -13.00 -3.70 -3.32
C HIS A 223 -13.03 -4.65 -2.12
N ALA A 224 -13.81 -4.31 -1.10
CA ALA A 224 -13.97 -5.13 0.09
C ALA A 224 -14.48 -6.56 -0.17
N ASP A 225 -15.16 -6.79 -1.29
CA ASP A 225 -15.62 -8.11 -1.73
C ASP A 225 -14.58 -8.89 -2.55
N GLY A 226 -13.39 -8.33 -2.75
CA GLY A 226 -12.30 -8.92 -3.55
C GLY A 226 -12.43 -8.65 -5.05
N THR A 227 -13.41 -7.88 -5.50
CA THR A 227 -13.48 -7.42 -6.89
C THR A 227 -12.34 -6.45 -7.17
N LEU A 228 -11.61 -6.67 -8.27
CA LEU A 228 -10.56 -5.76 -8.73
C LEU A 228 -11.13 -4.85 -9.82
N ALA A 229 -10.89 -3.55 -9.73
CA ALA A 229 -11.19 -2.61 -10.81
C ALA A 229 -9.89 -1.99 -11.32
N ALA A 230 -9.70 -1.95 -12.63
CA ALA A 230 -8.47 -1.51 -13.24
C ALA A 230 -8.71 -0.67 -14.49
N ILE A 231 -7.80 0.29 -14.73
CA ILE A 231 -7.77 1.07 -15.95
C ILE A 231 -7.17 0.20 -17.07
N ALA A 232 -7.82 0.21 -18.24
CA ALA A 232 -7.29 -0.39 -19.45
C ALA A 232 -7.45 0.56 -20.64
N PHE A 233 -6.57 0.42 -21.64
CA PHE A 233 -6.74 1.14 -22.89
C PHE A 233 -7.90 0.56 -23.71
N GLU A 234 -8.56 1.43 -24.47
CA GLU A 234 -9.64 1.09 -25.39
C GLU A 234 -9.49 1.86 -26.71
N ASP A 235 -9.24 1.15 -27.79
CA ASP A 235 -9.16 1.75 -29.12
C ASP A 235 -10.53 1.74 -29.81
N ARG A 236 -10.94 2.89 -30.35
CA ARG A 236 -12.10 3.02 -31.25
C ARG A 236 -11.74 3.85 -32.47
N GLN A 237 -12.59 3.85 -33.48
CA GLN A 237 -12.49 4.75 -34.63
C GLN A 237 -13.32 6.00 -34.37
N ASP A 238 -12.77 7.17 -34.73
CA ASP A 238 -13.54 8.42 -34.80
C ASP A 238 -14.45 8.43 -36.03
N ALA A 239 -15.24 9.50 -36.21
CA ALA A 239 -16.13 9.67 -37.37
C ALA A 239 -15.40 9.71 -38.73
N SER A 240 -14.10 9.96 -38.75
CA SER A 240 -13.25 9.96 -39.94
C SER A 240 -12.55 8.62 -40.19
N GLY A 241 -12.75 7.64 -39.32
CA GLY A 241 -12.13 6.30 -39.38
C GLY A 241 -10.71 6.24 -38.78
N ASN A 242 -10.23 7.29 -38.13
CA ASN A 242 -8.93 7.27 -37.46
C ASN A 242 -9.03 6.52 -36.13
N ARG A 243 -7.98 5.74 -35.82
CA ARG A 243 -7.87 5.09 -34.50
C ARG A 243 -7.65 6.15 -33.43
N VAL A 244 -8.47 6.12 -32.41
CA VAL A 244 -8.36 6.95 -31.23
C VAL A 244 -8.28 6.03 -30.00
N ARG A 245 -7.25 6.21 -29.19
CA ARG A 245 -7.02 5.41 -27.98
C ARG A 245 -7.52 6.15 -26.75
N GLY A 246 -8.66 5.69 -26.23
CA GLY A 246 -9.19 6.11 -24.94
C GLY A 246 -8.88 5.10 -23.83
N ASN A 247 -9.63 5.20 -22.74
CA ASN A 247 -9.53 4.30 -21.62
C ASN A 247 -10.91 3.76 -21.20
N LYS A 248 -10.90 2.64 -20.51
CA LYS A 248 -12.05 2.03 -19.87
C LYS A 248 -11.68 1.53 -18.47
N LEU A 249 -12.68 1.33 -17.62
CA LEU A 249 -12.55 0.57 -16.37
C LEU A 249 -13.09 -0.82 -16.55
N VAL A 250 -12.30 -1.81 -16.16
CA VAL A 250 -12.64 -3.23 -16.16
C VAL A 250 -12.70 -3.70 -14.72
N GLU A 251 -13.83 -4.23 -14.29
CA GLU A 251 -13.94 -5.00 -13.06
C GLU A 251 -13.70 -6.47 -13.32
N VAL A 252 -12.96 -7.12 -12.42
CA VAL A 252 -12.72 -8.55 -12.38
C VAL A 252 -13.22 -9.08 -11.05
N ALA A 253 -14.29 -9.86 -11.09
CA ALA A 253 -14.83 -10.50 -9.90
C ALA A 253 -13.90 -11.63 -9.38
N PRO A 254 -14.03 -12.07 -8.10
CA PRO A 254 -13.21 -13.14 -7.54
C PRO A 254 -13.27 -14.47 -8.32
N ASP A 255 -14.34 -14.72 -9.07
CA ASP A 255 -14.50 -15.89 -9.96
C ASP A 255 -13.81 -15.71 -11.33
N GLY A 256 -13.17 -14.57 -11.58
CA GLY A 256 -12.51 -14.23 -12.84
C GLY A 256 -13.44 -13.61 -13.89
N THR A 257 -14.73 -13.44 -13.61
CA THR A 257 -15.65 -12.76 -14.53
C THR A 257 -15.27 -11.32 -14.72
N GLN A 258 -15.14 -10.86 -15.97
CA GLN A 258 -14.78 -9.49 -16.32
C GLN A 258 -15.95 -8.73 -16.92
N LYS A 259 -16.10 -7.46 -16.54
CA LYS A 259 -17.04 -6.52 -17.16
C LYS A 259 -16.44 -5.13 -17.31
N THR A 260 -16.78 -4.42 -18.38
CA THR A 260 -16.47 -2.99 -18.50
C THR A 260 -17.56 -2.20 -17.78
N VAL A 261 -17.17 -1.36 -16.82
CA VAL A 261 -18.09 -0.53 -16.03
C VAL A 261 -18.10 0.92 -16.49
N TRP A 262 -17.05 1.37 -17.14
CA TRP A 262 -16.94 2.71 -17.71
C TRP A 262 -16.06 2.72 -18.96
N SER A 263 -16.30 3.69 -19.82
CA SER A 263 -15.42 4.03 -20.96
C SER A 263 -15.39 5.54 -21.13
N SER A 264 -14.22 6.10 -21.42
CA SER A 264 -14.05 7.53 -21.70
C SER A 264 -14.99 8.03 -22.82
N TRP A 265 -15.35 7.16 -23.76
CA TRP A 265 -16.28 7.42 -24.84
C TRP A 265 -17.73 7.64 -24.39
N ASN A 266 -18.07 7.28 -23.16
CA ASN A 266 -19.40 7.54 -22.59
C ASN A 266 -19.57 8.97 -22.10
N CYS A 267 -18.45 9.66 -21.84
CA CYS A 267 -18.43 10.98 -21.22
C CYS A 267 -17.89 12.06 -22.16
N PHE A 268 -17.03 11.70 -23.10
CA PHE A 268 -16.27 12.65 -23.90
C PHE A 268 -16.34 12.29 -25.39
N ASP A 269 -16.15 13.32 -26.21
CA ASP A 269 -16.04 13.21 -27.67
C ASP A 269 -14.65 13.70 -28.09
N PRO A 270 -13.85 12.90 -28.83
CA PRO A 270 -12.48 13.29 -29.18
C PRO A 270 -12.35 14.52 -30.08
N VAL A 271 -13.42 14.91 -30.76
CA VAL A 271 -13.44 16.15 -31.57
C VAL A 271 -13.71 17.35 -30.68
N ALA A 272 -14.66 17.24 -29.77
CA ALA A 272 -15.03 18.32 -28.83
C ALA A 272 -14.02 18.48 -27.70
N THR A 273 -13.34 17.40 -27.30
CA THR A 273 -12.39 17.33 -26.18
C THR A 273 -11.12 16.63 -26.64
N PRO A 274 -10.24 17.26 -27.44
CA PRO A 274 -9.12 16.58 -28.09
C PRO A 274 -7.99 16.13 -27.14
N GLY A 275 -7.86 16.75 -25.95
CA GLY A 275 -6.73 16.56 -25.04
C GLY A 275 -5.47 17.29 -25.51
N ASP A 276 -4.41 17.24 -24.69
CA ASP A 276 -3.17 17.99 -24.95
C ASP A 276 -2.17 17.17 -25.78
N ASP A 277 -2.02 15.86 -25.54
CA ASP A 277 -1.05 14.99 -26.22
C ASP A 277 -1.68 13.66 -26.65
N PRO A 278 -2.28 13.58 -27.83
CA PRO A 278 -2.89 12.35 -28.31
C PRO A 278 -1.88 11.25 -28.73
N SER A 279 -0.57 11.53 -28.74
CA SER A 279 0.46 10.60 -29.22
C SER A 279 0.54 9.31 -28.41
N GLN A 280 0.23 9.37 -27.10
CA GLN A 280 0.21 8.21 -26.20
C GLN A 280 -1.21 7.71 -25.90
N GLY A 281 -2.21 8.44 -26.32
CA GLY A 281 -3.61 8.16 -26.10
C GLY A 281 -4.42 9.43 -25.84
N TRP A 282 -5.65 9.44 -26.25
CA TRP A 282 -6.53 10.60 -26.17
C TRP A 282 -6.75 11.08 -24.71
N THR A 283 -7.20 10.19 -23.81
CA THR A 283 -7.43 10.53 -22.40
C THR A 283 -6.22 10.26 -21.53
N PHE A 284 -5.51 9.17 -21.79
CA PHE A 284 -4.37 8.67 -21.04
C PHE A 284 -4.66 8.61 -19.53
N ALA A 285 -5.72 7.85 -19.15
CA ALA A 285 -6.07 7.68 -17.74
C ALA A 285 -4.94 6.97 -16.99
N ASN A 286 -4.53 7.56 -15.86
CA ASN A 286 -3.33 7.18 -15.12
C ASN A 286 -3.53 7.04 -13.61
N ALA A 287 -4.69 7.39 -13.08
CA ALA A 287 -4.98 7.33 -11.66
C ALA A 287 -6.41 6.83 -11.42
N LEU A 288 -6.58 5.99 -10.40
CA LEU A 288 -7.86 5.38 -10.05
C LEU A 288 -8.04 5.36 -8.52
N ASP A 289 -9.18 5.86 -8.09
CA ASP A 289 -9.64 5.73 -6.71
C ASP A 289 -11.10 5.27 -6.68
N TYR A 290 -11.56 4.71 -5.56
CA TYR A 290 -12.92 4.22 -5.38
C TYR A 290 -13.53 4.68 -4.07
N ASP A 291 -14.65 5.36 -4.15
CA ASP A 291 -15.46 5.77 -3.01
C ASP A 291 -16.56 4.73 -2.74
N PRO A 292 -16.40 3.87 -1.72
CA PRO A 292 -17.41 2.86 -1.41
C PRO A 292 -18.72 3.45 -0.89
N ALA A 293 -18.72 4.66 -0.31
CA ALA A 293 -19.92 5.30 0.20
C ALA A 293 -20.79 5.86 -0.94
N ALA A 294 -20.16 6.33 -2.00
CA ALA A 294 -20.85 6.83 -3.20
C ALA A 294 -21.05 5.77 -4.28
N ASP A 295 -20.45 4.58 -4.16
CA ASP A 295 -20.34 3.55 -5.21
C ASP A 295 -19.88 4.15 -6.54
N ALA A 296 -18.75 4.88 -6.49
CA ALA A 296 -18.24 5.64 -7.61
C ALA A 296 -16.71 5.56 -7.70
N TYR A 297 -16.21 5.62 -8.93
CA TYR A 297 -14.78 5.74 -9.20
C TYR A 297 -14.39 7.19 -9.43
N TYR A 298 -13.15 7.52 -9.07
CA TYR A 298 -12.48 8.72 -9.51
C TYR A 298 -11.38 8.33 -10.49
N VAL A 299 -11.36 8.95 -11.67
CA VAL A 299 -10.43 8.61 -12.76
C VAL A 299 -9.65 9.86 -13.14
N GLY A 300 -8.34 9.86 -12.90
CA GLY A 300 -7.41 10.88 -13.40
C GLY A 300 -7.06 10.62 -14.85
N MET A 301 -7.07 11.66 -15.67
CA MET A 301 -6.82 11.61 -17.12
C MET A 301 -5.74 12.63 -17.48
N ARG A 302 -4.49 12.18 -17.52
CA ARG A 302 -3.30 13.01 -17.72
C ARG A 302 -3.41 13.96 -18.93
N ASN A 303 -3.80 13.43 -20.09
CA ASN A 303 -3.88 14.23 -21.31
C ASN A 303 -5.11 15.15 -21.36
N PHE A 304 -5.99 15.05 -20.38
CA PHE A 304 -7.09 15.97 -20.15
C PHE A 304 -6.79 16.97 -19.04
N SER A 305 -5.73 16.74 -18.27
CA SER A 305 -5.47 17.49 -17.03
C SER A 305 -6.77 17.59 -16.23
N SER A 306 -7.39 16.42 -15.99
CA SER A 306 -8.76 16.37 -15.44
C SER A 306 -9.03 15.07 -14.68
N ILE A 307 -9.82 15.17 -13.61
CA ILE A 307 -10.29 14.07 -12.78
C ILE A 307 -11.80 13.98 -12.92
N ALA A 308 -12.31 12.81 -13.27
CA ALA A 308 -13.75 12.53 -13.40
C ALA A 308 -14.25 11.65 -12.29
N LYS A 309 -15.41 11.99 -11.68
CA LYS A 309 -16.19 11.08 -10.86
C LYS A 309 -17.15 10.29 -11.76
N VAL A 310 -17.09 8.97 -11.65
CA VAL A 310 -17.81 8.03 -12.51
C VAL A 310 -18.70 7.13 -11.66
N SER A 311 -19.98 7.09 -11.94
CA SER A 311 -20.89 6.12 -11.30
C SER A 311 -20.54 4.70 -11.68
N ARG A 312 -20.28 3.84 -10.72
CA ARG A 312 -20.01 2.42 -10.92
C ARG A 312 -21.20 1.69 -11.54
N THR A 313 -22.41 2.08 -11.17
CA THR A 313 -23.65 1.43 -11.62
C THR A 313 -24.00 1.78 -13.07
N THR A 314 -23.85 3.06 -13.46
CA THR A 314 -24.30 3.54 -14.77
C THR A 314 -23.17 3.80 -15.78
N GLY A 315 -21.93 3.93 -15.32
CA GLY A 315 -20.78 4.35 -16.13
C GLY A 315 -20.86 5.81 -16.60
N ALA A 316 -21.73 6.63 -16.01
CA ALA A 316 -21.85 8.03 -16.35
C ALA A 316 -20.85 8.87 -15.56
N CYS A 317 -20.28 9.92 -16.18
CA CYS A 317 -19.52 10.92 -15.46
C CYS A 317 -20.48 11.85 -14.71
N GLU A 318 -20.39 11.85 -13.37
CA GLU A 318 -21.22 12.71 -12.51
C GLU A 318 -20.70 14.15 -12.51
N TRP A 319 -19.38 14.28 -12.53
CA TRP A 319 -18.68 15.57 -12.66
C TRP A 319 -17.24 15.37 -13.13
N VAL A 320 -16.65 16.45 -13.63
CA VAL A 320 -15.24 16.52 -14.05
C VAL A 320 -14.63 17.79 -13.49
N LEU A 321 -13.45 17.69 -12.88
CA LEU A 321 -12.61 18.80 -12.43
C LEU A 321 -11.34 18.85 -13.26
N GLY A 322 -11.00 19.98 -13.87
CA GLY A 322 -9.73 20.13 -14.58
C GLY A 322 -9.81 21.04 -15.79
N THR A 323 -9.02 20.73 -16.84
CA THR A 323 -8.92 21.54 -18.06
C THR A 323 -9.94 21.12 -19.10
N TYR A 324 -9.93 19.85 -19.51
CA TYR A 324 -10.85 19.34 -20.53
C TYR A 324 -12.09 18.69 -19.90
N GLY A 325 -13.25 19.00 -20.46
CA GLY A 325 -14.52 18.43 -20.00
C GLY A 325 -15.00 18.91 -18.61
N SER A 326 -14.32 19.88 -18.01
CA SER A 326 -14.60 20.32 -16.65
C SER A 326 -16.03 20.83 -16.47
N THR A 327 -16.67 20.36 -15.40
CA THR A 327 -17.97 20.88 -14.91
C THR A 327 -17.79 21.92 -13.79
N PHE A 328 -16.56 22.14 -13.34
CA PHE A 328 -16.20 23.16 -12.35
C PHE A 328 -15.48 24.33 -13.02
N THR A 329 -15.58 25.50 -12.40
CA THR A 329 -14.83 26.70 -12.75
C THR A 329 -13.79 26.99 -11.67
N PHE A 330 -12.58 27.39 -12.10
CA PHE A 330 -11.56 27.91 -11.20
C PHE A 330 -11.62 29.42 -11.17
N ALA A 331 -11.37 30.02 -10.00
CA ALA A 331 -11.25 31.47 -9.89
C ALA A 331 -10.12 31.98 -10.83
N ALA A 332 -10.30 33.18 -11.37
CA ALA A 332 -9.30 33.78 -12.28
C ALA A 332 -7.93 33.90 -11.59
N GLY A 333 -6.88 33.43 -12.23
CA GLY A 333 -5.52 33.44 -11.69
C GLY A 333 -5.23 32.34 -10.66
N SER A 334 -6.19 31.47 -10.36
CA SER A 334 -5.93 30.29 -9.52
C SER A 334 -4.94 29.32 -10.19
N PRO A 335 -4.05 28.71 -9.43
CA PRO A 335 -3.23 27.61 -9.93
C PRO A 335 -4.14 26.48 -10.44
N ARG A 336 -3.72 25.82 -11.52
CA ARG A 336 -4.37 24.61 -12.06
C ARG A 336 -3.33 23.52 -12.14
N PHE A 337 -3.75 22.29 -11.95
CA PHE A 337 -2.90 21.15 -12.25
C PHE A 337 -2.88 20.86 -13.75
N LEU A 338 -1.73 20.43 -14.24
CA LEU A 338 -1.54 19.93 -15.60
C LEU A 338 -0.81 18.60 -15.57
N HIS A 339 -1.21 17.71 -16.47
CA HIS A 339 -0.63 16.37 -16.63
C HIS A 339 -0.53 15.60 -15.30
N GLU A 340 -1.58 15.74 -14.48
CA GLU A 340 -1.64 15.16 -13.13
C GLU A 340 -1.45 13.65 -13.14
N HIS A 341 -0.96 13.16 -12.02
CA HIS A 341 -0.99 11.75 -11.70
C HIS A 341 -1.91 11.54 -10.49
N GLN A 342 -1.45 10.86 -9.46
CA GLN A 342 -2.34 10.51 -8.35
C GLN A 342 -2.94 11.72 -7.62
N PHE A 343 -4.09 11.47 -7.05
CA PHE A 343 -4.88 12.39 -6.25
C PHE A 343 -5.58 11.61 -5.13
N GLU A 344 -6.09 12.33 -4.16
CA GLU A 344 -6.97 11.78 -3.11
C GLU A 344 -8.19 12.69 -2.98
N VAL A 345 -9.36 12.09 -2.78
CA VAL A 345 -10.62 12.81 -2.57
C VAL A 345 -11.09 12.59 -1.12
N VAL A 346 -11.13 13.66 -0.33
CA VAL A 346 -11.56 13.62 1.07
C VAL A 346 -12.73 14.58 1.25
N GLY A 347 -13.95 14.07 1.28
CA GLY A 347 -15.16 14.88 1.37
C GLY A 347 -15.33 15.79 0.15
N ASN A 348 -15.27 17.11 0.37
CA ASN A 348 -15.29 18.11 -0.70
C ASN A 348 -13.90 18.65 -1.04
N HIS A 349 -12.83 18.05 -0.54
CA HIS A 349 -11.45 18.39 -0.88
C HIS A 349 -10.88 17.39 -1.88
N ILE A 350 -10.02 17.90 -2.75
CA ILE A 350 -9.19 17.08 -3.67
C ILE A 350 -7.74 17.55 -3.56
N ILE A 351 -6.84 16.64 -3.21
CA ILE A 351 -5.40 16.87 -3.24
C ILE A 351 -4.83 16.14 -4.45
N VAL A 352 -3.98 16.79 -5.23
CA VAL A 352 -3.52 16.27 -6.53
C VAL A 352 -2.04 16.55 -6.78
N MET A 353 -1.35 15.60 -7.38
CA MET A 353 0.00 15.78 -7.92
C MET A 353 -0.08 16.54 -9.24
N ASP A 354 0.44 17.78 -9.25
CA ASP A 354 0.58 18.62 -10.43
C ASP A 354 2.00 18.47 -10.99
N ASN A 355 2.14 17.75 -12.10
CA ASN A 355 3.45 17.45 -12.66
C ASN A 355 4.03 18.63 -13.45
N ASP A 356 3.22 19.36 -14.23
CA ASP A 356 3.69 20.34 -15.21
C ASP A 356 3.09 21.75 -15.06
N GLY A 357 2.22 21.98 -14.10
CA GLY A 357 1.46 23.23 -13.99
C GLY A 357 2.24 24.41 -13.39
N ALA A 358 3.41 24.18 -12.81
CA ALA A 358 4.22 25.23 -12.21
C ALA A 358 5.26 25.79 -13.20
N PRO A 359 5.55 27.09 -13.17
CA PRO A 359 6.61 27.68 -13.99
C PRO A 359 8.00 27.09 -13.66
N GLY A 360 8.82 26.83 -14.69
CA GLY A 360 10.21 26.41 -14.51
C GLY A 360 10.40 24.92 -14.27
N ASP A 361 9.51 24.09 -14.79
CA ASP A 361 9.56 22.62 -14.66
C ASP A 361 9.68 22.19 -13.19
N VAL A 362 8.77 22.67 -12.36
CA VAL A 362 8.66 22.33 -10.94
C VAL A 362 7.33 21.60 -10.71
N SER A 363 7.40 20.39 -10.19
CA SER A 363 6.20 19.69 -9.74
C SER A 363 5.77 20.18 -8.36
N ARG A 364 4.47 20.14 -8.10
CA ARG A 364 3.87 20.58 -6.84
C ARG A 364 2.65 19.76 -6.49
N VAL A 365 2.23 19.86 -5.24
CA VAL A 365 0.96 19.36 -4.77
C VAL A 365 -0.01 20.51 -4.63
N LEU A 366 -1.23 20.34 -5.13
CA LEU A 366 -2.32 21.30 -5.02
C LEU A 366 -3.48 20.68 -4.27
N GLU A 367 -4.17 21.46 -3.44
CA GLU A 367 -5.43 21.06 -2.83
C GLU A 367 -6.51 22.08 -3.15
N TYR A 368 -7.68 21.58 -3.52
CA TYR A 368 -8.86 22.38 -3.83
C TYR A 368 -10.02 21.99 -2.93
N GLU A 369 -10.77 22.99 -2.48
CA GLU A 369 -12.11 22.83 -1.95
C GLU A 369 -13.13 22.99 -3.09
N LEU A 370 -14.07 22.03 -3.19
CA LEU A 370 -15.09 21.97 -4.22
C LEU A 370 -16.45 22.43 -3.67
N ASP A 371 -17.06 23.44 -4.28
CA ASP A 371 -18.47 23.77 -4.07
C ASP A 371 -19.30 23.07 -5.17
N PHE A 372 -19.97 21.97 -4.79
CA PHE A 372 -20.80 21.21 -5.71
C PHE A 372 -22.07 21.94 -6.15
N THR A 373 -22.51 22.99 -5.43
CA THR A 373 -23.68 23.80 -5.76
C THR A 373 -23.29 24.88 -6.78
N ALA A 374 -22.27 25.66 -6.46
CA ALA A 374 -21.77 26.73 -7.34
C ALA A 374 -20.91 26.20 -8.50
N LYS A 375 -20.49 24.92 -8.43
CA LYS A 375 -19.56 24.32 -9.39
C LYS A 375 -18.26 25.09 -9.48
N THR A 376 -17.68 25.43 -8.32
CA THR A 376 -16.39 26.13 -8.24
C THR A 376 -15.35 25.28 -7.52
N ALA A 377 -14.09 25.40 -7.94
CA ALA A 377 -12.93 24.82 -7.28
C ALA A 377 -12.02 25.96 -6.79
N THR A 378 -11.83 26.02 -5.48
CA THR A 378 -11.00 27.03 -4.82
C THR A 378 -9.72 26.40 -4.32
N PRO A 379 -8.53 26.85 -4.76
CA PRO A 379 -7.27 26.34 -4.22
C PRO A 379 -7.13 26.79 -2.76
N VAL A 380 -6.88 25.82 -1.86
CA VAL A 380 -6.76 26.06 -0.41
C VAL A 380 -5.36 25.78 0.10
N TRP A 381 -4.57 25.00 -0.63
CA TRP A 381 -3.19 24.71 -0.23
C TRP A 381 -2.33 24.37 -1.45
N THR A 382 -1.03 24.69 -1.34
CA THR A 382 0.00 24.38 -2.35
C THR A 382 1.30 24.04 -1.65
N TYR A 383 1.97 23.01 -2.14
CA TYR A 383 3.29 22.61 -1.65
C TYR A 383 4.26 22.32 -2.81
N THR A 384 5.48 22.80 -2.66
CA THR A 384 6.64 22.43 -3.48
C THR A 384 7.76 21.97 -2.58
N ALA A 385 8.49 20.93 -2.98
CA ALA A 385 9.64 20.43 -2.22
C ALA A 385 10.74 21.50 -2.07
N ASP A 386 11.52 21.40 -1.00
CA ASP A 386 12.73 22.21 -0.81
C ASP A 386 13.95 21.27 -0.62
N PRO A 387 14.93 21.27 -1.54
CA PRO A 387 14.94 22.01 -2.82
C PRO A 387 13.83 21.53 -3.76
N THR A 388 13.44 22.39 -4.72
CA THR A 388 12.40 22.09 -5.71
C THR A 388 12.75 20.84 -6.53
N VAL A 389 11.77 20.03 -6.85
CA VAL A 389 11.89 18.82 -7.67
C VAL A 389 11.00 18.90 -8.90
N TYR A 390 11.37 18.17 -9.94
CA TYR A 390 10.53 17.91 -11.09
C TYR A 390 10.35 16.40 -11.25
N THR A 391 9.10 15.96 -11.20
CA THR A 391 8.69 14.59 -11.53
C THR A 391 7.76 14.66 -12.75
N PHE A 392 8.25 14.27 -13.91
CA PHE A 392 7.52 14.42 -15.17
C PHE A 392 6.42 13.39 -15.37
N VAL A 393 6.45 12.30 -14.61
CA VAL A 393 5.41 11.24 -14.56
C VAL A 393 5.30 10.67 -13.18
N LEU A 394 4.17 10.02 -12.88
CA LEU A 394 3.84 9.42 -11.59
C LEU A 394 3.81 10.48 -10.47
N GLY A 395 4.03 10.05 -9.25
CA GLY A 395 3.91 10.91 -8.07
C GLY A 395 2.53 10.84 -7.43
N GLU A 396 2.50 10.97 -6.10
CA GLU A 396 1.28 10.75 -5.33
C GLU A 396 1.31 11.50 -4.00
N PRO A 397 0.37 12.40 -3.72
CA PRO A 397 0.14 12.96 -2.41
C PRO A 397 -0.93 12.18 -1.66
N VAL A 398 -0.78 12.01 -0.34
CA VAL A 398 -1.77 11.39 0.55
C VAL A 398 -1.91 12.24 1.80
N ARG A 399 -3.14 12.60 2.18
CA ARG A 399 -3.42 13.22 3.49
C ARG A 399 -3.42 12.16 4.58
N LEU A 400 -2.66 12.43 5.64
CA LEU A 400 -2.57 11.54 6.78
C LEU A 400 -3.61 11.90 7.84
N ALA A 401 -4.05 10.90 8.62
CA ALA A 401 -5.06 11.08 9.66
C ALA A 401 -4.71 12.12 10.72
N ASP A 402 -3.41 12.41 10.91
CA ASP A 402 -2.92 13.44 11.83
C ASP A 402 -2.92 14.86 11.22
N GLY A 403 -3.41 15.01 9.98
CA GLY A 403 -3.43 16.26 9.22
C GLY A 403 -2.12 16.58 8.48
N GLY A 404 -1.12 15.72 8.58
CA GLY A 404 0.10 15.79 7.76
C GLY A 404 -0.15 15.37 6.31
N THR A 405 0.90 15.38 5.49
CA THR A 405 0.85 14.93 4.10
C THR A 405 2.05 14.06 3.78
N PHE A 406 1.82 12.95 3.14
CA PHE A 406 2.88 12.15 2.53
C PHE A 406 2.94 12.48 1.03
N VAL A 407 4.14 12.70 0.49
CA VAL A 407 4.33 13.03 -0.93
C VAL A 407 5.40 12.13 -1.51
N ASN A 408 5.05 11.44 -2.58
CA ASN A 408 5.98 10.69 -3.42
C ASN A 408 6.29 11.51 -4.68
N TRP A 409 7.54 11.90 -4.84
CA TRP A 409 8.07 12.62 -6.01
C TRP A 409 8.64 11.69 -7.09
N SER A 410 8.22 10.45 -7.10
CA SER A 410 8.47 9.38 -8.07
C SER A 410 9.82 9.45 -8.81
N THR A 411 9.85 10.07 -10.01
CA THR A 411 11.05 10.13 -10.88
C THR A 411 12.17 11.00 -10.31
N ALA A 412 11.90 11.81 -9.31
CA ALA A 412 12.92 12.49 -8.52
C ALA A 412 13.60 11.56 -7.51
N GLY A 413 13.12 10.30 -7.37
CA GLY A 413 13.66 9.31 -6.44
C GLY A 413 13.50 9.70 -4.97
N GLN A 414 12.49 10.50 -4.64
CA GLN A 414 12.27 11.05 -3.30
C GLN A 414 10.84 10.82 -2.83
N MET A 415 10.70 10.51 -1.55
CA MET A 415 9.45 10.62 -0.79
C MET A 415 9.65 11.49 0.43
N GLU A 416 8.61 12.17 0.88
CA GLU A 416 8.67 12.94 2.12
C GLU A 416 7.34 12.97 2.86
N ARG A 417 7.43 13.12 4.19
CA ARG A 417 6.29 13.39 5.03
C ARG A 417 6.37 14.82 5.55
N LEU A 418 5.28 15.53 5.38
CA LEU A 418 5.05 16.85 5.94
C LEU A 418 4.23 16.74 7.22
N ASP A 419 4.56 17.53 8.23
CA ASP A 419 3.71 17.69 9.40
C ASP A 419 2.45 18.55 9.05
N PRO A 420 1.49 18.69 9.98
CA PRO A 420 0.26 19.48 9.72
C PRO A 420 0.53 20.96 9.42
N THR A 421 1.75 21.47 9.67
CA THR A 421 2.15 22.85 9.32
C THR A 421 2.73 22.96 7.90
N GLY A 422 2.89 21.82 7.20
CA GLY A 422 3.49 21.74 5.87
C GLY A 422 5.03 21.68 5.90
N LYS A 423 5.65 21.45 7.06
CA LYS A 423 7.10 21.28 7.18
C LYS A 423 7.49 19.84 6.90
N SER A 424 8.47 19.63 6.02
CA SER A 424 9.07 18.32 5.80
C SER A 424 9.81 17.83 7.04
N VAL A 425 9.41 16.68 7.58
CA VAL A 425 9.93 16.10 8.84
C VAL A 425 10.59 14.73 8.63
N TRP A 426 10.27 14.05 7.55
CA TRP A 426 10.84 12.77 7.17
C TRP A 426 11.06 12.73 5.65
N LYS A 427 12.17 12.17 5.20
CA LYS A 427 12.48 11.98 3.78
C LYS A 427 13.10 10.61 3.54
N LEU A 428 12.80 10.05 2.38
CA LEU A 428 13.42 8.85 1.82
C LEU A 428 13.91 9.17 0.42
N ASN A 429 15.16 8.83 0.14
CA ASN A 429 15.74 8.97 -1.19
C ASN A 429 16.25 7.61 -1.68
N THR A 430 16.13 7.36 -2.97
CA THR A 430 16.73 6.20 -3.63
C THR A 430 18.00 6.58 -4.39
N ASP A 431 18.84 5.61 -4.71
CA ASP A 431 20.00 5.80 -5.56
C ASP A 431 19.61 6.35 -6.94
N ALA A 432 20.54 7.08 -7.57
CA ALA A 432 20.34 7.64 -8.91
C ALA A 432 20.04 6.54 -9.95
N GLY A 433 19.08 6.81 -10.82
CA GLY A 433 18.63 5.87 -11.87
C GLY A 433 17.49 4.97 -11.45
N PHE A 434 16.97 5.14 -10.23
CA PHE A 434 15.74 4.51 -9.77
C PHE A 434 14.65 5.55 -9.50
N ALA A 435 13.41 5.11 -9.60
CA ALA A 435 12.21 5.88 -9.33
C ALA A 435 11.23 5.03 -8.52
N PHE A 436 10.22 5.68 -7.94
CA PHE A 436 9.13 5.01 -7.25
C PHE A 436 7.87 5.00 -8.11
N GLY A 437 7.15 3.89 -8.15
CA GLY A 437 5.77 3.82 -8.63
C GLY A 437 4.82 4.53 -7.66
N PHE A 438 3.52 4.30 -7.81
CA PHE A 438 2.51 4.77 -6.86
C PHE A 438 2.62 3.97 -5.57
N GLN A 439 2.60 4.66 -4.42
CA GLN A 439 2.70 4.03 -3.11
C GLN A 439 1.34 3.66 -2.52
N THR A 440 1.35 2.73 -1.61
CA THR A 440 0.28 2.48 -0.64
C THR A 440 0.88 2.56 0.75
N LEU A 441 0.32 3.39 1.61
CA LEU A 441 0.75 3.54 3.00
C LEU A 441 -0.07 2.62 3.90
N THR A 442 0.57 2.01 4.90
CA THR A 442 -0.14 1.22 5.91
C THR A 442 0.61 1.25 7.24
N THR A 443 -0.13 1.21 8.33
CA THR A 443 0.44 1.10 9.67
C THR A 443 0.70 -0.34 10.09
N THR A 444 0.16 -1.32 9.36
CA THR A 444 0.31 -2.75 9.66
C THR A 444 0.38 -3.58 8.38
N LEU A 445 1.11 -4.67 8.42
CA LEU A 445 1.16 -5.67 7.35
C LEU A 445 0.20 -6.86 7.61
N TYR A 446 -0.57 -6.79 8.69
CA TYR A 446 -1.50 -7.83 9.11
C TYR A 446 -2.91 -7.28 9.31
N GLY A 447 -3.87 -7.86 8.59
CA GLY A 447 -5.24 -7.37 8.56
C GLY A 447 -5.42 -6.34 7.45
N GLY A 448 -6.49 -6.48 6.67
CA GLY A 448 -6.72 -5.75 5.43
C GLY A 448 -6.33 -4.28 5.51
N GLY A 449 -5.52 -3.86 4.58
CA GLY A 449 -4.98 -2.52 4.53
C GLY A 449 -6.11 -1.49 4.46
N VAL A 450 -6.33 -0.83 5.58
CA VAL A 450 -7.02 0.46 5.58
C VAL A 450 -5.88 1.45 5.38
N GLU A 451 -5.89 2.18 4.29
CA GLU A 451 -5.01 3.33 4.11
C GLU A 451 -5.19 4.28 5.31
N PRO A 452 -4.11 4.82 5.87
CA PRO A 452 -4.14 5.62 7.09
C PRO A 452 -4.89 6.94 6.93
#